data_186bacb1968d986496215fd7a705607d
#
_entry.id   186bacb1968d986496215fd7a705607d
#
_cell.length_a   1.000
_cell.length_b   1.000
_cell.length_c   1.000
_cell.angle_alpha   90.00
_cell.angle_beta   90.00
_cell.angle_gamma   90.00
#
_symmetry.space_group_name_H-M   'P 1'
#
loop_
_entity.id
_entity.type
_entity.pdbx_description
1 polymer ?
#
loop_
_entity_poly.entity_id
_entity_poly.type
_entity_poly.pdbx_seq_one_letter_code
_entity_poly.pdbx_strand_id
1 'polypeptide(L)'
;MNTVQSLDELLDLAHKHVGVCVSLYMPTYRKGAETQQNQIRFKNLIRDAENQLMQRDLRPSETRELLSPAQELMNNELFWRNQKQGFALFLSPDSFHSFKSPDSFDELVVVAERFHLKPLIRIMARDIVFFILAVSLRNIRLFECTRRQQKEIPLEGIPRGLSEALDLDDFEKRLQLHTGSEDTKAQALKFFQQVDRGLQEYLRDRRDALIFAGVEYLFPIYREANTYPRLLETTISGNPEGLSADELHGLAMPLVEAILQEKENDALSQYRKSAGTGLASRDLREIIQAAHHGRIGILFVAHGVQEWGVFDEDNGRIHMTEPNDPISEDLLDFAAIRTLLNGGTVHVFDPSSVPGGGPIAAVFRY
;
A
#
# COMPACT_ATOMS: atom_id res chain seq x y z
N MET A 1 12.23 -18.26 3.37
CA MET A 1 10.85 -17.76 3.29
C MET A 1 10.94 -16.28 3.00
N ASN A 2 10.61 -15.88 1.79
CA ASN A 2 10.64 -14.48 1.37
C ASN A 2 9.32 -13.82 1.76
N THR A 3 9.38 -12.63 2.37
CA THR A 3 8.17 -11.91 2.80
C THR A 3 7.93 -10.75 1.84
N VAL A 4 6.75 -10.68 1.25
CA VAL A 4 6.33 -9.57 0.38
C VAL A 4 6.04 -8.35 1.27
N GLN A 5 6.74 -7.24 1.04
CA GLN A 5 6.64 -6.02 1.87
C GLN A 5 6.35 -4.75 1.07
N SER A 6 6.49 -4.79 -0.25
CA SER A 6 6.32 -3.63 -1.12
C SER A 6 5.51 -3.95 -2.37
N LEU A 7 5.03 -2.90 -3.05
CA LEU A 7 4.34 -3.03 -4.33
C LEU A 7 5.29 -3.61 -5.40
N ASP A 8 6.58 -3.24 -5.37
CA ASP A 8 7.58 -3.75 -6.31
C ASP A 8 7.76 -5.26 -6.16
N GLU A 9 7.83 -5.76 -4.92
CA GLU A 9 7.89 -7.19 -4.65
C GLU A 9 6.61 -7.94 -5.08
N LEU A 10 5.45 -7.29 -4.97
CA LEU A 10 4.20 -7.83 -5.49
C LEU A 10 4.21 -7.91 -7.02
N LEU A 11 4.73 -6.89 -7.70
CA LEU A 11 4.89 -6.89 -9.15
C LEU A 11 5.93 -7.93 -9.61
N ASP A 12 6.97 -8.15 -8.83
CA ASP A 12 7.93 -9.25 -9.05
C ASP A 12 7.25 -10.61 -8.97
N LEU A 13 6.33 -10.82 -8.03
CA LEU A 13 5.52 -12.04 -7.97
C LEU A 13 4.61 -12.18 -9.19
N ALA A 14 4.07 -11.08 -9.70
CA ALA A 14 3.23 -11.08 -10.90
C ALA A 14 3.98 -11.48 -12.18
N HIS A 15 5.30 -11.26 -12.20
CA HIS A 15 6.17 -11.64 -13.33
C HIS A 15 6.75 -13.06 -13.23
N LYS A 16 6.93 -13.56 -12.01
CA LYS A 16 7.60 -14.86 -11.74
C LYS A 16 6.57 -15.95 -11.55
N HIS A 17 6.30 -16.71 -12.61
CA HIS A 17 5.56 -17.94 -12.50
C HIS A 17 6.00 -18.92 -13.58
N VAL A 18 6.32 -20.11 -13.13
CA VAL A 18 6.55 -21.28 -13.98
C VAL A 18 5.59 -22.36 -13.55
N GLY A 19 4.64 -22.71 -14.40
CA GLY A 19 3.64 -23.72 -14.11
C GLY A 19 2.52 -23.24 -13.18
N VAL A 20 1.93 -24.19 -12.46
CA VAL A 20 0.75 -23.94 -11.61
C VAL A 20 1.14 -23.18 -10.35
N CYS A 21 0.40 -22.12 -10.05
CA CYS A 21 0.54 -21.27 -8.88
C CYS A 21 -0.60 -21.51 -7.89
N VAL A 22 -0.27 -21.55 -6.60
CA VAL A 22 -1.23 -21.62 -5.50
C VAL A 22 -1.16 -20.31 -4.71
N SER A 23 -2.29 -19.63 -4.58
CA SER A 23 -2.45 -18.45 -3.72
C SER A 23 -3.45 -18.75 -2.63
N LEU A 24 -3.04 -18.55 -1.37
CA LEU A 24 -3.85 -18.84 -0.20
C LEU A 24 -3.93 -17.57 0.67
N TYR A 25 -5.13 -17.24 1.12
CA TYR A 25 -5.40 -16.15 2.04
C TYR A 25 -6.23 -16.65 3.21
N MET A 26 -5.95 -16.12 4.40
CA MET A 26 -6.73 -16.45 5.59
C MET A 26 -6.65 -15.37 6.67
N PRO A 27 -7.70 -15.21 7.48
CA PRO A 27 -7.61 -14.45 8.72
C PRO A 27 -6.76 -15.21 9.74
N THR A 28 -6.00 -14.47 10.55
CA THR A 28 -5.21 -15.03 11.64
C THR A 28 -5.41 -14.26 12.93
N TYR A 29 -5.31 -14.96 14.07
CA TYR A 29 -5.45 -14.39 15.39
C TYR A 29 -4.09 -14.28 16.08
N ARG A 30 -3.85 -13.13 16.74
CA ARG A 30 -2.58 -12.81 17.40
C ARG A 30 -2.49 -13.34 18.83
N LYS A 31 -3.61 -13.44 19.54
CA LYS A 31 -3.70 -13.77 20.97
C LYS A 31 -5.00 -14.53 21.28
N GLY A 32 -5.00 -15.27 22.40
CA GLY A 32 -6.17 -15.97 22.90
C GLY A 32 -6.30 -17.43 22.46
N ALA A 33 -7.37 -18.08 22.86
CA ALA A 33 -7.68 -19.46 22.50
C ALA A 33 -7.89 -19.66 20.99
N GLU A 34 -8.22 -18.59 20.29
CA GLU A 34 -8.48 -18.59 18.83
C GLU A 34 -7.20 -18.79 18.00
N THR A 35 -6.00 -18.62 18.59
CA THR A 35 -4.74 -18.88 17.88
C THR A 35 -4.59 -20.33 17.42
N GLN A 36 -5.21 -21.27 18.13
CA GLN A 36 -5.25 -22.68 17.72
C GLN A 36 -6.06 -22.89 16.44
N GLN A 37 -7.03 -22.03 16.17
CA GLN A 37 -7.82 -22.09 14.94
C GLN A 37 -6.99 -21.73 13.70
N ASN A 38 -5.89 -20.98 13.85
CA ASN A 38 -5.02 -20.62 12.72
C ASN A 38 -4.48 -21.88 12.01
N GLN A 39 -3.95 -22.83 12.76
CA GLN A 39 -3.42 -24.07 12.17
C GLN A 39 -4.51 -24.96 11.56
N ILE A 40 -5.69 -25.05 12.21
CA ILE A 40 -6.82 -25.84 11.71
C ILE A 40 -7.32 -25.26 10.39
N ARG A 41 -7.49 -23.93 10.34
CA ARG A 41 -7.90 -23.21 9.13
C ARG A 41 -6.89 -23.37 8.02
N PHE A 42 -5.61 -23.19 8.30
CA PHE A 42 -4.54 -23.39 7.34
C PHE A 42 -4.53 -24.81 6.76
N LYS A 43 -4.69 -25.82 7.62
CA LYS A 43 -4.80 -27.23 7.19
C LYS A 43 -5.96 -27.47 6.23
N ASN A 44 -7.11 -26.86 6.51
CA ASN A 44 -8.28 -26.98 5.63
C ASN A 44 -8.01 -26.35 4.27
N LEU A 45 -7.43 -25.14 4.23
CA LEU A 45 -7.11 -24.44 2.99
C LEU A 45 -6.03 -25.16 2.18
N ILE A 46 -5.04 -25.79 2.81
CA ILE A 46 -4.06 -26.66 2.11
C ILE A 46 -4.74 -27.87 1.49
N ARG A 47 -5.70 -28.48 2.19
CA ARG A 47 -6.48 -29.59 1.62
C ARG A 47 -7.34 -29.13 0.43
N ASP A 48 -7.91 -27.93 0.50
CA ASP A 48 -8.67 -27.34 -0.62
C ASP A 48 -7.75 -27.05 -1.81
N ALA A 49 -6.52 -26.55 -1.57
CA ALA A 49 -5.51 -26.41 -2.61
C ALA A 49 -5.13 -27.75 -3.25
N GLU A 50 -4.94 -28.80 -2.43
CA GLU A 50 -4.65 -30.16 -2.93
C GLU A 50 -5.76 -30.67 -3.85
N ASN A 51 -7.03 -30.50 -3.46
CA ASN A 51 -8.18 -30.86 -4.27
C ASN A 51 -8.22 -30.12 -5.61
N GLN A 52 -7.98 -28.80 -5.61
CA GLN A 52 -7.95 -28.01 -6.83
C GLN A 52 -6.78 -28.40 -7.75
N LEU A 53 -5.61 -28.70 -7.19
CA LEU A 53 -4.45 -29.19 -7.96
C LEU A 53 -4.74 -30.54 -8.64
N MET A 54 -5.40 -31.46 -7.93
CA MET A 54 -5.81 -32.76 -8.51
C MET A 54 -6.84 -32.62 -9.63
N GLN A 55 -7.75 -31.62 -9.53
CA GLN A 55 -8.71 -31.30 -10.60
C GLN A 55 -8.05 -30.76 -11.86
N ARG A 56 -6.82 -30.24 -11.75
CA ARG A 56 -5.97 -29.75 -12.85
C ARG A 56 -5.03 -30.81 -13.40
N ASP A 57 -5.33 -32.09 -13.16
CA ASP A 57 -4.57 -33.27 -13.63
C ASP A 57 -3.10 -33.34 -13.14
N LEU A 58 -2.74 -32.60 -12.07
CA LEU A 58 -1.44 -32.75 -11.43
C LEU A 58 -1.34 -34.13 -10.75
N ARG A 59 -0.20 -34.79 -10.94
CA ARG A 59 0.05 -36.08 -10.30
C ARG A 59 0.14 -35.91 -8.77
N PRO A 60 -0.28 -36.91 -7.98
CA PRO A 60 -0.19 -36.80 -6.52
C PRO A 60 1.22 -36.56 -5.97
N SER A 61 2.27 -36.97 -6.70
CA SER A 61 3.67 -36.67 -6.36
C SER A 61 4.01 -35.22 -6.55
N GLU A 62 3.62 -34.61 -7.67
CA GLU A 62 3.84 -33.20 -8.01
C GLU A 62 3.06 -32.28 -7.07
N THR A 63 1.81 -32.62 -6.77
CA THR A 63 0.98 -31.90 -5.78
C THR A 63 1.63 -31.93 -4.40
N ARG A 64 2.15 -33.06 -3.98
CA ARG A 64 2.82 -33.23 -2.69
C ARG A 64 4.12 -32.41 -2.62
N GLU A 65 4.91 -32.42 -3.69
CA GLU A 65 6.14 -31.65 -3.81
C GLU A 65 5.85 -30.14 -3.76
N LEU A 66 4.88 -29.66 -4.53
CA LEU A 66 4.46 -28.26 -4.55
C LEU A 66 3.96 -27.77 -3.18
N LEU A 67 3.20 -28.56 -2.46
CA LEU A 67 2.64 -28.20 -1.15
C LEU A 67 3.57 -28.51 0.03
N SER A 68 4.72 -29.15 -0.19
CA SER A 68 5.67 -29.53 0.88
C SER A 68 6.08 -28.35 1.77
N PRO A 69 6.44 -27.15 1.25
CA PRO A 69 6.82 -26.02 2.10
C PRO A 69 5.66 -25.53 2.99
N ALA A 70 4.43 -25.63 2.52
CA ALA A 70 3.25 -25.27 3.30
C ALA A 70 2.98 -26.32 4.41
N GLN A 71 3.20 -27.59 4.13
CA GLN A 71 3.08 -28.66 5.13
C GLN A 71 4.12 -28.54 6.24
N GLU A 72 5.36 -28.16 5.92
CA GLU A 72 6.39 -27.84 6.91
C GLU A 72 5.97 -26.67 7.79
N LEU A 73 5.41 -25.62 7.18
CA LEU A 73 4.93 -24.44 7.89
C LEU A 73 3.80 -24.76 8.86
N MET A 74 2.93 -25.73 8.50
CA MET A 74 1.82 -26.17 9.36
C MET A 74 2.29 -26.71 10.71
N ASN A 75 3.46 -27.36 10.75
CA ASN A 75 4.02 -27.94 11.95
C ASN A 75 4.91 -26.96 12.78
N ASN A 76 5.10 -25.74 12.29
CA ASN A 76 5.94 -24.74 12.94
C ASN A 76 5.15 -23.92 13.97
N GLU A 77 5.13 -24.36 15.24
CA GLU A 77 4.41 -23.65 16.31
C GLU A 77 4.88 -22.23 16.52
N LEU A 78 6.19 -21.95 16.40
CA LEU A 78 6.74 -20.60 16.58
C LEU A 78 6.23 -19.64 15.52
N PHE A 79 6.06 -20.13 14.30
CA PHE A 79 5.47 -19.37 13.20
C PHE A 79 4.03 -18.95 13.55
N TRP A 80 3.21 -19.87 14.06
CA TRP A 80 1.79 -19.63 14.37
C TRP A 80 1.57 -18.77 15.61
N ARG A 81 2.51 -18.77 16.55
CA ARG A 81 2.48 -17.86 17.72
C ARG A 81 2.73 -16.39 17.34
N ASN A 82 3.43 -16.15 16.24
CA ASN A 82 3.84 -14.82 15.79
C ASN A 82 3.07 -14.37 14.53
N GLN A 83 1.73 -14.43 14.57
CA GLN A 83 0.87 -13.97 13.49
C GLN A 83 0.41 -12.52 13.69
N LYS A 84 -0.03 -11.90 12.58
CA LYS A 84 -0.76 -10.64 12.54
C LYS A 84 -2.28 -10.96 12.41
N GLN A 85 -3.06 -10.11 11.74
CA GLN A 85 -4.51 -10.35 11.55
C GLN A 85 -4.81 -11.14 10.27
N GLY A 86 -3.93 -11.12 9.29
CA GLY A 86 -4.06 -11.86 8.05
C GLY A 86 -2.76 -12.54 7.64
N PHE A 87 -2.89 -13.63 6.91
CA PHE A 87 -1.79 -14.38 6.34
C PHE A 87 -2.09 -14.73 4.88
N ALA A 88 -1.11 -14.53 4.00
CA ALA A 88 -1.17 -14.98 2.63
C ALA A 88 0.05 -15.84 2.31
N LEU A 89 -0.13 -16.81 1.42
CA LEU A 89 0.88 -17.76 0.99
C LEU A 89 0.83 -17.92 -0.53
N PHE A 90 1.99 -17.96 -1.17
CA PHE A 90 2.16 -18.12 -2.59
C PHE A 90 3.16 -19.23 -2.88
N LEU A 91 2.74 -20.22 -3.65
CA LEU A 91 3.53 -21.39 -4.01
C LEU A 91 3.51 -21.57 -5.53
N SER A 92 4.68 -21.78 -6.10
CA SER A 92 4.89 -22.30 -7.44
C SER A 92 6.00 -23.36 -7.40
N PRO A 93 6.24 -24.11 -8.47
CA PRO A 93 7.31 -25.11 -8.48
C PRO A 93 8.70 -24.57 -8.14
N ASP A 94 8.94 -23.27 -8.36
CA ASP A 94 10.23 -22.60 -8.19
C ASP A 94 10.23 -21.56 -7.08
N SER A 95 9.09 -21.28 -6.44
CA SER A 95 9.01 -20.19 -5.46
C SER A 95 8.06 -20.45 -4.28
N PHE A 96 8.44 -19.89 -3.14
CA PHE A 96 7.67 -19.92 -1.89
C PHE A 96 7.73 -18.55 -1.22
N HIS A 97 6.61 -17.85 -1.18
CA HIS A 97 6.49 -16.54 -0.57
C HIS A 97 5.35 -16.51 0.44
N SER A 98 5.47 -15.63 1.43
CA SER A 98 4.41 -15.42 2.40
C SER A 98 4.30 -13.96 2.79
N PHE A 99 3.12 -13.57 3.23
CA PHE A 99 2.83 -12.23 3.68
C PHE A 99 2.00 -12.26 4.96
N LYS A 100 2.46 -11.55 6.01
CA LYS A 100 1.71 -11.36 7.25
C LYS A 100 1.10 -9.97 7.25
N SER A 101 -0.21 -9.91 7.09
CA SER A 101 -0.96 -8.66 7.06
C SER A 101 -1.44 -8.26 8.46
N PRO A 102 -1.35 -6.98 8.83
CA PRO A 102 -2.05 -6.47 10.00
C PRO A 102 -3.57 -6.32 9.77
N ASP A 103 -4.02 -6.34 8.52
CA ASP A 103 -5.44 -6.40 8.15
C ASP A 103 -5.83 -7.85 7.88
N SER A 104 -7.09 -8.20 8.19
CA SER A 104 -7.63 -9.54 7.95
C SER A 104 -7.86 -9.78 6.46
N PHE A 105 -7.71 -11.03 6.05
CA PHE A 105 -8.16 -11.54 4.75
C PHE A 105 -9.40 -12.41 4.92
N ASP A 106 -10.23 -12.46 3.91
CA ASP A 106 -11.20 -13.55 3.77
C ASP A 106 -10.48 -14.84 3.39
N GLU A 107 -11.05 -16.00 3.76
CA GLU A 107 -10.51 -17.29 3.35
C GLU A 107 -10.66 -17.45 1.85
N LEU A 108 -9.54 -17.67 1.16
CA LEU A 108 -9.51 -17.84 -0.28
C LEU A 108 -8.35 -18.76 -0.67
N VAL A 109 -8.62 -19.72 -1.53
CA VAL A 109 -7.63 -20.54 -2.23
C VAL A 109 -7.87 -20.42 -3.72
N VAL A 110 -6.83 -20.03 -4.44
CA VAL A 110 -6.85 -19.97 -5.90
C VAL A 110 -5.67 -20.76 -6.44
N VAL A 111 -5.97 -21.72 -7.29
CA VAL A 111 -5.00 -22.45 -8.09
C VAL A 111 -5.16 -22.00 -9.54
N ALA A 112 -4.15 -21.41 -10.12
CA ALA A 112 -4.18 -20.85 -11.48
C ALA A 112 -2.78 -20.89 -12.11
N GLU A 113 -2.65 -20.44 -13.35
CA GLU A 113 -1.34 -20.30 -14.01
C GLU A 113 -0.55 -19.08 -13.48
N ARG A 114 -1.21 -18.21 -12.71
CA ARG A 114 -0.64 -17.00 -12.12
C ARG A 114 -1.06 -16.90 -10.66
N PHE A 115 -0.27 -16.15 -9.88
CA PHE A 115 -0.66 -15.82 -8.53
C PHE A 115 -1.85 -14.85 -8.52
N HIS A 116 -2.82 -15.11 -7.66
CA HIS A 116 -3.94 -14.23 -7.39
C HIS A 116 -3.52 -13.19 -6.36
N LEU A 117 -3.34 -11.93 -6.77
CA LEU A 117 -2.70 -10.88 -5.96
C LEU A 117 -3.62 -9.72 -5.57
N LYS A 118 -4.84 -9.66 -6.11
CA LYS A 118 -5.82 -8.58 -5.85
C LYS A 118 -6.04 -8.27 -4.35
N PRO A 119 -6.12 -9.26 -3.43
CA PRO A 119 -6.25 -8.95 -2.01
C PRO A 119 -5.06 -8.18 -1.42
N LEU A 120 -3.83 -8.41 -1.94
CA LEU A 120 -2.65 -7.65 -1.52
C LEU A 120 -2.63 -6.23 -2.09
N ILE A 121 -3.14 -6.02 -3.30
CA ILE A 121 -3.19 -4.69 -3.92
C ILE A 121 -3.95 -3.71 -3.01
N ARG A 122 -5.09 -4.12 -2.45
CA ARG A 122 -5.88 -3.30 -1.51
C ARG A 122 -5.06 -2.82 -0.31
N ILE A 123 -4.26 -3.73 0.25
CA ILE A 123 -3.47 -3.43 1.45
C ILE A 123 -2.29 -2.53 1.12
N MET A 124 -1.59 -2.83 0.02
CA MET A 124 -0.39 -2.08 -0.39
C MET A 124 -0.73 -0.69 -0.92
N ALA A 125 -1.84 -0.53 -1.63
CA ALA A 125 -2.31 0.77 -2.09
C ALA A 125 -2.61 1.75 -0.94
N ARG A 126 -2.91 1.23 0.25
CA ARG A 126 -3.16 2.03 1.46
C ARG A 126 -1.93 2.21 2.35
N ASP A 127 -0.87 1.46 2.14
CA ASP A 127 0.36 1.53 2.94
C ASP A 127 1.34 2.51 2.29
N ILE A 128 0.94 3.78 2.24
CA ILE A 128 1.78 4.85 1.70
C ILE A 128 2.87 5.24 2.68
N VAL A 129 4.03 5.58 2.14
CA VAL A 129 5.12 6.22 2.89
C VAL A 129 4.85 7.71 3.01
N PHE A 130 5.16 8.30 4.17
CA PHE A 130 5.12 9.74 4.40
C PHE A 130 6.18 10.12 5.43
N PHE A 131 6.54 11.40 5.46
CA PHE A 131 7.51 11.93 6.40
C PHE A 131 6.84 12.90 7.38
N ILE A 132 7.30 12.91 8.62
CA ILE A 132 6.94 13.91 9.62
C ILE A 132 8.21 14.66 10.01
N LEU A 133 8.24 15.96 9.75
CA LEU A 133 9.26 16.88 10.26
C LEU A 133 8.74 17.55 11.52
N ALA A 134 9.18 17.09 12.66
CA ALA A 134 8.84 17.66 13.95
C ALA A 134 9.86 18.72 14.36
N VAL A 135 9.40 19.97 14.48
CA VAL A 135 10.23 21.13 14.77
C VAL A 135 9.82 21.78 16.08
N SER A 136 10.74 21.81 17.04
CA SER A 136 10.64 22.57 18.27
C SER A 136 11.79 23.57 18.38
N LEU A 137 11.78 24.38 19.44
CA LEU A 137 12.89 25.31 19.69
C LEU A 137 14.22 24.59 19.96
N ARG A 138 14.16 23.41 20.56
CA ARG A 138 15.35 22.67 21.00
C ARG A 138 15.67 21.46 20.16
N ASN A 139 14.73 20.99 19.35
CA ASN A 139 14.91 19.72 18.65
C ASN A 139 14.21 19.72 17.30
N ILE A 140 14.90 19.13 16.31
CA ILE A 140 14.34 18.76 15.00
C ILE A 140 14.45 17.27 14.87
N ARG A 141 13.35 16.63 14.53
CA ARG A 141 13.29 15.20 14.28
C ARG A 141 12.59 14.94 12.94
N LEU A 142 13.13 14.01 12.16
CA LEU A 142 12.50 13.51 10.94
C LEU A 142 12.09 12.07 11.16
N PHE A 143 10.85 11.75 10.81
CA PHE A 143 10.35 10.38 10.86
C PHE A 143 9.94 9.94 9.46
N GLU A 144 10.42 8.78 9.04
CA GLU A 144 9.86 8.03 7.92
C GLU A 144 8.77 7.13 8.46
N CYS A 145 7.57 7.32 7.96
CA CYS A 145 6.37 6.66 8.44
C CYS A 145 5.70 5.88 7.31
N THR A 146 5.10 4.76 7.67
CA THR A 146 4.03 4.13 6.89
C THR A 146 2.73 4.23 7.69
N ARG A 147 1.63 3.73 7.17
CA ARG A 147 0.38 3.66 7.96
C ARG A 147 0.54 2.92 9.30
N ARG A 148 1.58 2.10 9.47
CA ARG A 148 1.72 1.13 10.55
C ARG A 148 2.98 1.23 11.36
N GLN A 149 3.96 1.92 10.84
CA GLN A 149 5.29 2.00 11.43
C GLN A 149 5.84 3.41 11.28
N GLN A 150 6.63 3.81 12.23
CA GLN A 150 7.43 5.03 12.18
C GLN A 150 8.86 4.70 12.57
N LYS A 151 9.79 5.33 11.88
CA LYS A 151 11.22 5.21 12.13
C LYS A 151 11.82 6.61 12.16
N GLU A 152 12.47 6.95 13.26
CA GLU A 152 13.23 8.19 13.33
C GLU A 152 14.48 8.09 12.46
N ILE A 153 14.70 9.09 11.61
CA ILE A 153 15.87 9.20 10.75
C ILE A 153 16.87 10.11 11.48
N PRO A 154 18.09 9.62 11.77
CA PRO A 154 19.13 10.45 12.34
C PRO A 154 19.49 11.57 11.36
N LEU A 155 19.43 12.81 11.82
CA LEU A 155 19.78 13.99 11.02
C LEU A 155 21.23 14.39 11.33
N GLU A 156 22.11 14.19 10.36
CA GLU A 156 23.50 14.63 10.46
C GLU A 156 23.71 15.97 9.77
N GLY A 157 24.51 16.86 10.35
CA GLY A 157 24.81 18.17 9.76
C GLY A 157 23.66 19.20 9.79
N ILE A 158 22.56 18.89 10.47
CA ILE A 158 21.43 19.80 10.66
C ILE A 158 21.49 20.37 12.09
N PRO A 159 21.23 21.67 12.30
CA PRO A 159 21.14 22.26 13.63
C PRO A 159 20.13 21.51 14.50
N ARG A 160 20.43 21.24 15.75
CA ARG A 160 19.56 20.45 16.64
C ARG A 160 18.22 21.12 16.90
N GLY A 161 18.16 22.43 16.92
CA GLY A 161 16.94 23.18 17.16
C GLY A 161 17.10 24.67 16.89
N LEU A 162 15.99 25.38 16.91
CA LEU A 162 15.95 26.81 16.64
C LEU A 162 16.77 27.62 17.69
N SER A 163 16.85 27.14 18.93
CA SER A 163 17.61 27.75 20.02
C SER A 163 19.13 27.70 19.81
N GLU A 164 19.64 26.74 19.06
CA GLU A 164 21.08 26.66 18.74
C GLU A 164 21.47 27.66 17.65
N ALA A 165 20.54 27.99 16.77
CA ALA A 165 20.74 28.93 15.67
C ALA A 165 20.47 30.39 16.04
N LEU A 166 19.73 30.60 17.11
CA LEU A 166 19.24 31.90 17.54
C LEU A 166 19.49 32.08 19.04
N ASP A 167 20.04 33.18 19.47
CA ASP A 167 20.32 33.51 20.88
C ASP A 167 18.98 33.90 21.58
N LEU A 168 18.32 32.91 22.27
CA LEU A 168 16.86 32.84 22.30
C LEU A 168 16.16 32.72 23.65
N ASP A 169 16.55 33.47 24.68
CA ASP A 169 15.65 33.63 25.83
C ASP A 169 14.38 34.47 25.54
N ASP A 170 14.33 35.15 24.41
CA ASP A 170 13.27 36.15 24.08
C ASP A 170 12.49 35.83 22.76
N PHE A 171 12.87 34.82 21.99
CA PHE A 171 12.36 34.58 20.62
C PHE A 171 10.88 34.17 20.60
N GLU A 172 10.47 33.21 21.47
CA GLU A 172 9.07 32.79 21.58
C GLU A 172 8.11 33.93 21.87
N LYS A 173 8.50 34.80 22.84
CA LYS A 173 7.67 35.94 23.21
C LYS A 173 7.53 36.95 22.09
N ARG A 174 8.59 37.17 21.30
CA ARG A 174 8.60 38.16 20.21
C ARG A 174 7.81 37.66 18.99
N LEU A 175 7.89 36.34 18.66
CA LEU A 175 7.13 35.77 17.55
C LEU A 175 5.65 35.59 17.87
N GLN A 176 5.30 35.15 19.09
CA GLN A 176 3.90 35.02 19.53
C GLN A 176 3.17 36.37 19.62
N LEU A 177 3.87 37.44 19.97
CA LEU A 177 3.30 38.80 20.10
C LEU A 177 3.22 39.53 18.74
N HIS A 178 3.58 38.90 17.60
CA HIS A 178 3.70 39.59 16.30
C HIS A 178 4.63 40.80 16.32
N THR A 179 5.43 40.95 17.39
CA THR A 179 6.39 42.04 17.59
C THR A 179 7.81 41.68 17.17
N GLY A 180 7.98 40.50 16.54
CA GLY A 180 9.25 40.05 16.01
C GLY A 180 9.77 41.04 14.97
N SER A 181 10.99 41.56 15.18
CA SER A 181 11.65 42.40 14.18
C SER A 181 11.82 41.61 12.88
N GLU A 182 11.92 42.27 11.73
CA GLU A 182 12.26 41.62 10.43
C GLU A 182 13.52 40.76 10.55
N ASP A 183 14.44 41.12 11.42
CA ASP A 183 15.65 40.37 11.75
C ASP A 183 15.35 38.99 12.34
N THR A 184 14.35 38.84 13.21
CA THR A 184 13.98 37.59 13.85
C THR A 184 13.39 36.60 12.82
N LYS A 185 12.54 37.08 11.92
CA LYS A 185 11.99 36.30 10.83
C LYS A 185 13.09 35.89 9.84
N ALA A 186 13.99 36.81 9.50
CA ALA A 186 15.11 36.51 8.60
C ALA A 186 16.08 35.49 9.18
N GLN A 187 16.32 35.49 10.48
CA GLN A 187 17.13 34.48 11.15
C GLN A 187 16.46 33.11 11.15
N ALA A 188 15.15 33.04 11.46
CA ALA A 188 14.37 31.80 11.38
C ALA A 188 14.35 31.26 9.95
N LEU A 189 14.23 32.10 8.94
CA LEU A 189 14.28 31.71 7.54
C LEU A 189 15.64 31.09 7.17
N LYS A 190 16.75 31.70 7.59
CA LYS A 190 18.10 31.16 7.37
C LYS A 190 18.27 29.80 8.03
N PHE A 191 17.76 29.65 9.25
CA PHE A 191 17.77 28.38 9.96
C PHE A 191 16.99 27.30 9.15
N PHE A 192 15.77 27.58 8.73
CA PHE A 192 14.99 26.64 7.95
C PHE A 192 15.59 26.34 6.58
N GLN A 193 16.30 27.26 5.96
CA GLN A 193 17.08 26.98 4.75
C GLN A 193 18.26 26.02 4.99
N GLN A 194 18.84 26.02 6.19
CA GLN A 194 19.87 25.03 6.56
C GLN A 194 19.22 23.67 6.81
N VAL A 195 18.07 23.64 7.47
CA VAL A 195 17.27 22.44 7.67
C VAL A 195 16.87 21.82 6.32
N ASP A 196 16.30 22.61 5.41
CA ASP A 196 15.88 22.17 4.09
C ASP A 196 17.04 21.56 3.29
N ARG A 197 18.21 22.21 3.30
CA ARG A 197 19.42 21.67 2.64
C ARG A 197 19.85 20.33 3.19
N GLY A 198 19.80 20.14 4.51
CA GLY A 198 20.14 18.87 5.13
C GLY A 198 19.08 17.78 4.85
N LEU A 199 17.80 18.16 4.77
CA LEU A 199 16.73 17.23 4.42
C LEU A 199 16.79 16.75 2.97
N GLN A 200 17.36 17.54 2.05
CA GLN A 200 17.51 17.13 0.66
C GLN A 200 18.29 15.83 0.47
N GLU A 201 19.25 15.53 1.35
CA GLU A 201 19.98 14.26 1.32
C GLU A 201 19.07 13.05 1.50
N TYR A 202 18.02 13.19 2.31
CA TYR A 202 17.05 12.14 2.62
C TYR A 202 15.83 12.13 1.68
N LEU A 203 15.46 13.29 1.14
CA LEU A 203 14.19 13.48 0.39
C LEU A 203 14.39 13.63 -1.13
N ARG A 204 15.63 13.72 -1.63
CA ARG A 204 15.96 14.06 -3.02
C ARG A 204 15.23 13.24 -4.07
N ASP A 205 15.19 11.92 -3.88
CA ASP A 205 14.58 10.97 -4.83
C ASP A 205 13.20 10.49 -4.39
N ARG A 206 12.67 11.09 -3.31
CA ARG A 206 11.37 10.75 -2.74
C ARG A 206 10.25 11.57 -3.36
N ARG A 207 9.06 10.97 -3.38
CA ARG A 207 7.82 11.63 -3.83
C ARG A 207 6.71 11.55 -2.79
N ASP A 208 7.07 11.16 -1.58
CA ASP A 208 6.17 10.92 -0.46
C ASP A 208 5.80 12.23 0.22
N ALA A 209 4.64 12.29 0.86
CA ALA A 209 4.19 13.51 1.53
C ALA A 209 5.10 13.85 2.72
N LEU A 210 5.42 15.14 2.90
CA LEU A 210 6.09 15.69 4.08
C LEU A 210 5.07 16.47 4.91
N ILE A 211 4.88 16.07 6.16
CA ILE A 211 4.01 16.71 7.13
C ILE A 211 4.86 17.52 8.10
N PHE A 212 4.57 18.79 8.22
CA PHE A 212 5.21 19.63 9.24
C PHE A 212 4.47 19.47 10.57
N ALA A 213 5.21 19.24 11.66
CA ALA A 213 4.71 19.23 13.02
C ALA A 213 5.45 20.30 13.84
N GLY A 214 4.74 21.29 14.32
CA GLY A 214 5.34 22.42 15.04
C GLY A 214 4.34 23.49 15.39
N VAL A 215 4.79 24.52 16.09
CA VAL A 215 3.95 25.66 16.42
C VAL A 215 3.53 26.42 15.15
N GLU A 216 2.29 26.83 15.11
CA GLU A 216 1.61 27.33 13.90
C GLU A 216 2.35 28.48 13.20
N TYR A 217 2.94 29.41 13.95
CA TYR A 217 3.68 30.55 13.37
C TYR A 217 5.00 30.18 12.67
N LEU A 218 5.55 28.98 12.91
CA LEU A 218 6.77 28.51 12.23
C LEU A 218 6.50 27.96 10.83
N PHE A 219 5.32 27.43 10.59
CA PHE A 219 5.00 26.81 9.31
C PHE A 219 5.10 27.75 8.10
N PRO A 220 4.58 28.99 8.13
CA PRO A 220 4.75 29.90 7.02
C PRO A 220 6.23 30.20 6.71
N ILE A 221 7.10 30.28 7.73
CA ILE A 221 8.53 30.53 7.56
C ILE A 221 9.23 29.30 6.99
N TYR A 222 8.89 28.10 7.51
CA TYR A 222 9.40 26.86 6.96
C TYR A 222 8.96 26.65 5.50
N ARG A 223 7.70 26.91 5.17
CA ARG A 223 7.17 26.83 3.81
C ARG A 223 7.91 27.74 2.84
N GLU A 224 8.30 28.95 3.27
CA GLU A 224 9.11 29.86 2.46
C GLU A 224 10.52 29.34 2.19
N ALA A 225 11.10 28.63 3.16
CA ALA A 225 12.44 28.02 3.05
C ALA A 225 12.46 26.67 2.31
N ASN A 226 11.34 25.96 2.30
CA ASN A 226 11.23 24.59 1.84
C ASN A 226 11.32 24.50 0.31
N THR A 227 12.13 23.58 -0.17
CA THR A 227 12.26 23.26 -1.61
C THR A 227 11.68 21.89 -1.97
N TYR A 228 11.29 21.09 -0.97
CA TYR A 228 10.68 19.79 -1.21
C TYR A 228 9.24 19.93 -1.74
N PRO A 229 8.93 19.38 -2.94
CA PRO A 229 7.67 19.70 -3.63
C PRO A 229 6.43 19.00 -3.05
N ARG A 230 6.61 18.13 -2.06
CA ARG A 230 5.52 17.34 -1.44
C ARG A 230 5.25 17.74 0.01
N LEU A 231 5.63 18.94 0.42
CA LEU A 231 5.22 19.51 1.70
C LEU A 231 3.70 19.73 1.67
N LEU A 232 3.01 19.21 2.68
CA LEU A 232 1.57 19.41 2.83
C LEU A 232 1.28 20.80 3.38
N GLU A 233 0.17 21.40 2.94
CA GLU A 233 -0.35 22.65 3.49
C GLU A 233 -0.97 22.46 4.89
N THR A 234 -1.43 21.25 5.20
CA THR A 234 -1.97 20.89 6.50
C THR A 234 -0.87 20.39 7.43
N THR A 235 -0.85 20.88 8.66
CA THR A 235 0.20 20.66 9.65
C THR A 235 -0.32 20.00 10.91
N ILE A 236 0.58 19.41 11.69
CA ILE A 236 0.31 19.02 13.08
C ILE A 236 0.68 20.22 13.95
N SER A 237 -0.34 20.97 14.40
CA SER A 237 -0.14 22.19 15.20
C SER A 237 0.18 21.86 16.66
N GLY A 238 1.09 22.62 17.26
CA GLY A 238 1.50 22.49 18.66
C GLY A 238 3.01 22.26 18.82
N ASN A 239 3.49 22.26 20.08
CA ASN A 239 4.89 21.98 20.35
C ASN A 239 5.15 20.46 20.35
N PRO A 240 5.94 19.90 19.40
CA PRO A 240 6.18 18.48 19.31
C PRO A 240 7.27 17.97 20.26
N GLU A 241 7.85 18.82 21.10
CA GLU A 241 9.03 18.49 21.93
C GLU A 241 8.75 17.32 22.90
N GLY A 242 7.57 17.31 23.49
CA GLY A 242 7.15 16.26 24.44
C GLY A 242 6.45 15.07 23.81
N LEU A 243 6.23 15.05 22.50
CA LEU A 243 5.52 13.99 21.82
C LEU A 243 6.45 12.84 21.42
N SER A 244 6.03 11.63 21.73
CA SER A 244 6.66 10.41 21.24
C SER A 244 6.44 10.23 19.72
N ALA A 245 7.21 9.34 19.11
CA ALA A 245 7.03 8.96 17.70
C ALA A 245 5.61 8.40 17.43
N ASP A 246 5.08 7.59 18.36
CA ASP A 246 3.73 7.02 18.25
C ASP A 246 2.64 8.10 18.31
N GLU A 247 2.78 9.10 19.18
CA GLU A 247 1.81 10.20 19.29
C GLU A 247 1.85 11.07 18.03
N LEU A 248 3.04 11.43 17.53
CA LEU A 248 3.18 12.18 16.27
C LEU A 248 2.58 11.42 15.09
N HIS A 249 2.85 10.11 15.00
CA HIS A 249 2.28 9.25 14.00
C HIS A 249 0.74 9.23 14.07
N GLY A 250 0.19 9.06 15.28
CA GLY A 250 -1.26 9.10 15.50
C GLY A 250 -1.92 10.41 15.06
N LEU A 251 -1.25 11.56 15.29
CA LEU A 251 -1.71 12.87 14.83
C LEU A 251 -1.60 13.06 13.31
N ALA A 252 -0.63 12.41 12.67
CA ALA A 252 -0.46 12.44 11.22
C ALA A 252 -1.51 11.59 10.47
N MET A 253 -2.00 10.50 11.07
CA MET A 253 -2.89 9.55 10.39
C MET A 253 -4.14 10.17 9.78
N PRO A 254 -4.89 11.08 10.44
CA PRO A 254 -6.03 11.75 9.81
C PRO A 254 -5.65 12.54 8.55
N LEU A 255 -4.46 13.15 8.50
CA LEU A 255 -3.97 13.89 7.33
C LEU A 255 -3.64 12.93 6.19
N VAL A 256 -3.03 11.81 6.50
CA VAL A 256 -2.72 10.74 5.54
C VAL A 256 -3.99 10.13 4.95
N GLU A 257 -5.01 9.85 5.78
CA GLU A 257 -6.31 9.36 5.31
C GLU A 257 -6.99 10.37 4.37
N ALA A 258 -6.89 11.67 4.67
CA ALA A 258 -7.43 12.72 3.80
C ALA A 258 -6.74 12.71 2.42
N ILE A 259 -5.42 12.52 2.35
CA ILE A 259 -4.67 12.41 1.08
C ILE A 259 -5.14 11.19 0.27
N LEU A 260 -5.31 10.04 0.93
CA LEU A 260 -5.80 8.83 0.28
C LEU A 260 -7.20 9.03 -0.28
N GLN A 261 -8.08 9.65 0.52
CA GLN A 261 -9.44 9.97 0.09
C GLN A 261 -9.48 10.96 -1.08
N GLU A 262 -8.60 11.96 -1.10
CA GLU A 262 -8.46 12.90 -2.21
C GLU A 262 -8.04 12.20 -3.49
N LYS A 263 -7.04 11.31 -3.43
CA LYS A 263 -6.63 10.50 -4.59
C LYS A 263 -7.77 9.61 -5.11
N GLU A 264 -8.54 8.99 -4.22
CA GLU A 264 -9.71 8.20 -4.59
C GLU A 264 -10.79 9.07 -5.24
N ASN A 265 -11.07 10.25 -4.68
CA ASN A 265 -12.04 11.20 -5.24
C ASN A 265 -11.61 11.75 -6.60
N ASP A 266 -10.33 12.02 -6.79
CA ASP A 266 -9.77 12.44 -8.07
C ASP A 266 -9.93 11.37 -9.15
N ALA A 267 -9.63 10.10 -8.81
CA ALA A 267 -9.84 8.98 -9.70
C ALA A 267 -11.32 8.84 -10.11
N LEU A 268 -12.24 8.93 -9.14
CA LEU A 268 -13.70 8.91 -9.38
C LEU A 268 -14.15 10.12 -10.24
N SER A 269 -13.56 11.29 -10.03
CA SER A 269 -13.83 12.49 -10.84
C SER A 269 -13.36 12.29 -12.29
N GLN A 270 -12.19 11.72 -12.49
CA GLN A 270 -11.69 11.38 -13.83
C GLN A 270 -12.62 10.39 -14.54
N TYR A 271 -13.06 9.34 -13.84
CA TYR A 271 -14.03 8.41 -14.40
C TYR A 271 -15.32 9.12 -14.84
N ARG A 272 -15.90 9.98 -13.98
CA ARG A 272 -17.11 10.74 -14.33
C ARG A 272 -16.94 11.63 -15.55
N LYS A 273 -15.77 12.29 -15.68
CA LYS A 273 -15.43 13.12 -16.84
C LYS A 273 -15.26 12.30 -18.13
N SER A 274 -14.78 11.08 -18.03
CA SER A 274 -14.55 10.16 -19.15
C SER A 274 -15.82 9.38 -19.53
N ALA A 275 -16.82 9.33 -18.65
CA ALA A 275 -18.08 8.64 -18.92
C ALA A 275 -18.80 9.25 -20.13
N GLY A 276 -19.19 8.42 -21.08
CA GLY A 276 -19.85 8.84 -22.33
C GLY A 276 -18.93 9.38 -23.43
N THR A 277 -17.62 9.45 -23.19
CA THR A 277 -16.63 9.89 -24.22
C THR A 277 -15.95 8.72 -24.96
N GLY A 278 -16.25 7.48 -24.60
CA GLY A 278 -15.53 6.29 -25.07
C GLY A 278 -14.24 6.00 -24.32
N LEU A 279 -13.83 6.85 -23.36
CA LEU A 279 -12.63 6.67 -22.54
C LEU A 279 -12.91 6.06 -21.16
N ALA A 280 -14.13 5.61 -20.91
CA ALA A 280 -14.46 4.89 -19.70
C ALA A 280 -15.43 3.75 -20.00
N SER A 281 -15.23 2.62 -19.33
CA SER A 281 -16.07 1.43 -19.51
C SER A 281 -16.35 0.73 -18.18
N ARG A 282 -17.42 -0.09 -18.20
CA ARG A 282 -17.81 -1.05 -17.15
C ARG A 282 -17.98 -2.46 -17.73
N ASP A 283 -17.80 -2.58 -19.04
CA ASP A 283 -17.88 -3.88 -19.70
C ASP A 283 -16.60 -4.68 -19.40
N LEU A 284 -16.77 -5.82 -18.73
CA LEU A 284 -15.68 -6.69 -18.33
C LEU A 284 -14.80 -7.09 -19.52
N ARG A 285 -15.42 -7.42 -20.65
CA ARG A 285 -14.71 -7.90 -21.84
C ARG A 285 -13.83 -6.80 -22.45
N GLU A 286 -14.38 -5.60 -22.55
CA GLU A 286 -13.64 -4.42 -23.04
C GLU A 286 -12.49 -4.09 -22.11
N ILE A 287 -12.71 -4.13 -20.79
CA ILE A 287 -11.70 -3.82 -19.79
C ILE A 287 -10.56 -4.85 -19.78
N ILE A 288 -10.86 -6.15 -19.89
CA ILE A 288 -9.85 -7.20 -19.95
C ILE A 288 -8.96 -7.03 -21.18
N GLN A 289 -9.55 -6.79 -22.35
CA GLN A 289 -8.80 -6.51 -23.58
C GLN A 289 -7.94 -5.26 -23.43
N ALA A 290 -8.49 -4.18 -22.86
CA ALA A 290 -7.75 -2.94 -22.63
C ALA A 290 -6.61 -3.13 -21.63
N ALA A 291 -6.79 -3.96 -20.58
CA ALA A 291 -5.75 -4.30 -19.62
C ALA A 291 -4.60 -5.07 -20.28
N HIS A 292 -4.92 -6.07 -21.10
CA HIS A 292 -3.93 -6.83 -21.87
C HIS A 292 -3.08 -5.92 -22.76
N HIS A 293 -3.69 -4.95 -23.44
CA HIS A 293 -3.00 -4.01 -24.33
C HIS A 293 -2.40 -2.78 -23.62
N GLY A 294 -2.42 -2.71 -22.28
CA GLY A 294 -1.85 -1.60 -21.52
C GLY A 294 -2.58 -0.26 -21.66
N ARG A 295 -3.84 -0.27 -22.11
CA ARG A 295 -4.63 0.95 -22.37
C ARG A 295 -5.28 1.54 -21.12
N ILE A 296 -5.27 0.84 -19.98
CA ILE A 296 -5.92 1.32 -18.76
C ILE A 296 -5.03 2.32 -18.05
N GLY A 297 -5.57 3.51 -17.78
CA GLY A 297 -4.96 4.52 -16.92
C GLY A 297 -5.36 4.33 -15.46
N ILE A 298 -6.69 4.14 -15.21
CA ILE A 298 -7.23 3.92 -13.87
C ILE A 298 -8.20 2.74 -13.93
N LEU A 299 -8.01 1.79 -13.02
CA LEU A 299 -8.89 0.66 -12.85
C LEU A 299 -9.54 0.69 -11.45
N PHE A 300 -10.84 0.45 -11.40
CA PHE A 300 -11.61 0.24 -10.19
C PHE A 300 -12.08 -1.20 -10.15
N VAL A 301 -11.76 -1.94 -9.10
CA VAL A 301 -12.17 -3.35 -8.93
C VAL A 301 -12.83 -3.56 -7.58
N ALA A 302 -13.81 -4.44 -7.54
CA ALA A 302 -14.51 -4.80 -6.32
C ALA A 302 -13.67 -5.71 -5.42
N HIS A 303 -13.64 -5.40 -4.11
CA HIS A 303 -13.10 -6.28 -3.08
C HIS A 303 -14.03 -7.48 -2.84
N GLY A 304 -13.43 -8.67 -2.59
CA GLY A 304 -14.18 -9.86 -2.23
C GLY A 304 -15.04 -10.46 -3.37
N VAL A 305 -14.99 -9.88 -4.57
CA VAL A 305 -15.70 -10.38 -5.76
C VAL A 305 -14.69 -10.98 -6.73
N GLN A 306 -15.01 -12.12 -7.34
CA GLN A 306 -14.24 -12.75 -8.40
C GLN A 306 -15.15 -12.96 -9.62
N GLU A 307 -14.58 -12.77 -10.80
CA GLU A 307 -15.20 -13.08 -12.09
C GLU A 307 -14.34 -14.12 -12.79
N TRP A 308 -14.82 -15.36 -12.76
CA TRP A 308 -14.05 -16.50 -13.25
C TRP A 308 -14.18 -16.66 -14.76
N GLY A 309 -13.05 -16.86 -15.42
CA GLY A 309 -13.02 -17.04 -16.86
C GLY A 309 -11.63 -17.33 -17.39
N VAL A 310 -11.55 -17.49 -18.71
CA VAL A 310 -10.31 -17.65 -19.47
C VAL A 310 -10.21 -16.52 -20.46
N PHE A 311 -9.10 -15.80 -20.45
CA PHE A 311 -8.77 -14.84 -21.48
C PHE A 311 -7.81 -15.48 -22.48
N ASP A 312 -8.26 -15.68 -23.71
CA ASP A 312 -7.43 -16.14 -24.81
C ASP A 312 -6.64 -14.95 -25.37
N GLU A 313 -5.36 -14.88 -25.07
CA GLU A 313 -4.48 -13.76 -25.45
C GLU A 313 -4.27 -13.70 -26.98
N ASP A 314 -4.39 -14.84 -27.72
CA ASP A 314 -4.15 -14.90 -29.16
C ASP A 314 -5.29 -14.28 -29.98
N ASN A 315 -6.54 -14.49 -29.55
CA ASN A 315 -7.72 -14.02 -30.28
C ASN A 315 -8.53 -12.94 -29.53
N GLY A 316 -8.11 -12.57 -28.30
CA GLY A 316 -8.75 -11.58 -27.45
C GLY A 316 -10.13 -11.97 -26.93
N ARG A 317 -10.48 -13.25 -26.95
CA ARG A 317 -11.78 -13.75 -26.50
C ARG A 317 -11.78 -14.08 -25.02
N ILE A 318 -12.93 -13.86 -24.40
CA ILE A 318 -13.17 -14.19 -23.00
C ILE A 318 -14.25 -15.24 -22.93
N HIS A 319 -13.95 -16.33 -22.23
CA HIS A 319 -14.90 -17.38 -21.91
C HIS A 319 -15.14 -17.37 -20.40
N MET A 320 -16.36 -17.04 -19.98
CA MET A 320 -16.74 -17.14 -18.56
C MET A 320 -16.86 -18.61 -18.18
N THR A 321 -16.36 -18.94 -17.00
CA THR A 321 -16.30 -20.32 -16.47
C THR A 321 -16.86 -20.36 -15.05
N GLU A 322 -17.05 -21.56 -14.53
CA GLU A 322 -17.36 -21.77 -13.12
C GLU A 322 -16.08 -21.63 -12.25
N PRO A 323 -16.22 -21.27 -10.96
CA PRO A 323 -15.08 -21.06 -10.06
C PRO A 323 -14.11 -22.23 -9.94
N ASN A 324 -14.60 -23.45 -10.14
CA ASN A 324 -13.82 -24.69 -9.98
C ASN A 324 -13.32 -25.26 -11.32
N ASP A 325 -13.50 -24.55 -12.41
CA ASP A 325 -12.98 -24.98 -13.70
C ASP A 325 -11.43 -24.96 -13.67
N PRO A 326 -10.76 -26.05 -14.02
CA PRO A 326 -9.30 -26.16 -13.96
C PRO A 326 -8.53 -25.11 -14.76
N ILE A 327 -9.11 -24.52 -15.79
CA ILE A 327 -8.46 -23.51 -16.63
C ILE A 327 -8.81 -22.07 -16.24
N SER A 328 -9.74 -21.88 -15.29
CA SER A 328 -10.23 -20.55 -14.91
C SER A 328 -9.22 -19.73 -14.11
N GLU A 329 -9.23 -18.44 -14.32
CA GLU A 329 -8.58 -17.42 -13.48
C GLU A 329 -9.57 -16.32 -13.08
N ASP A 330 -9.28 -15.55 -12.04
CA ASP A 330 -10.08 -14.36 -11.71
C ASP A 330 -9.71 -13.22 -12.68
N LEU A 331 -10.62 -12.90 -13.58
CA LEU A 331 -10.44 -11.85 -14.58
C LEU A 331 -10.30 -10.45 -13.95
N LEU A 332 -10.84 -10.24 -12.75
CA LEU A 332 -10.64 -8.97 -12.03
C LEU A 332 -9.20 -8.85 -11.52
N ASP A 333 -8.63 -9.94 -11.03
CA ASP A 333 -7.21 -10.00 -10.65
C ASP A 333 -6.31 -9.80 -11.88
N PHE A 334 -6.59 -10.49 -12.98
CA PHE A 334 -5.90 -10.32 -14.25
C PHE A 334 -5.87 -8.84 -14.68
N ALA A 335 -7.04 -8.18 -14.71
CA ALA A 335 -7.11 -6.76 -15.09
C ALA A 335 -6.30 -5.88 -14.15
N ALA A 336 -6.36 -6.12 -12.84
CA ALA A 336 -5.65 -5.35 -11.84
C ALA A 336 -4.12 -5.48 -12.01
N ILE A 337 -3.62 -6.70 -12.13
CA ILE A 337 -2.20 -6.96 -12.31
C ILE A 337 -1.68 -6.38 -13.64
N ARG A 338 -2.38 -6.64 -14.75
CA ARG A 338 -1.98 -6.07 -16.07
C ARG A 338 -1.99 -4.53 -16.05
N THR A 339 -2.93 -3.91 -15.36
CA THR A 339 -2.97 -2.45 -15.22
C THR A 339 -1.75 -1.93 -14.47
N LEU A 340 -1.39 -2.54 -13.33
CA LEU A 340 -0.21 -2.14 -12.55
C LEU A 340 1.09 -2.35 -13.34
N LEU A 341 1.27 -3.50 -13.98
CA LEU A 341 2.45 -3.82 -14.78
C LEU A 341 2.66 -2.84 -15.95
N ASN A 342 1.58 -2.29 -16.49
CA ASN A 342 1.62 -1.26 -17.54
C ASN A 342 1.62 0.17 -16.98
N GLY A 343 1.90 0.37 -15.66
CA GLY A 343 2.00 1.69 -15.03
C GLY A 343 0.68 2.44 -14.90
N GLY A 344 -0.46 1.72 -14.88
CA GLY A 344 -1.75 2.26 -14.50
C GLY A 344 -1.96 2.22 -12.99
N THR A 345 -3.02 2.85 -12.52
CA THR A 345 -3.40 2.87 -11.10
C THR A 345 -4.60 1.95 -10.86
N VAL A 346 -4.56 1.18 -9.77
CA VAL A 346 -5.66 0.29 -9.38
C VAL A 346 -6.23 0.73 -8.04
N HIS A 347 -7.53 0.93 -8.01
CA HIS A 347 -8.30 1.20 -6.79
C HIS A 347 -9.19 0.00 -6.48
N VAL A 348 -9.02 -0.57 -5.30
CA VAL A 348 -9.84 -1.69 -4.82
C VAL A 348 -10.88 -1.15 -3.85
N PHE A 349 -12.14 -1.13 -4.27
CA PHE A 349 -13.27 -0.59 -3.53
C PHE A 349 -14.20 -1.68 -3.02
N ASP A 350 -15.04 -1.33 -2.05
CA ASP A 350 -16.19 -2.16 -1.74
C ASP A 350 -17.14 -2.18 -2.96
N PRO A 351 -17.85 -3.29 -3.25
CA PRO A 351 -18.60 -3.45 -4.49
C PRO A 351 -19.59 -2.31 -4.80
N SER A 352 -20.21 -1.75 -3.76
CA SER A 352 -21.14 -0.61 -3.88
C SER A 352 -20.47 0.71 -4.25
N SER A 353 -19.17 0.83 -4.06
CA SER A 353 -18.37 2.04 -4.31
C SER A 353 -17.68 2.05 -5.68
N VAL A 354 -17.66 0.91 -6.37
CA VAL A 354 -17.18 0.83 -7.75
C VAL A 354 -18.08 1.65 -8.66
N PRO A 355 -17.53 2.50 -9.55
CA PRO A 355 -18.36 3.31 -10.45
C PRO A 355 -19.38 2.50 -11.25
N GLY A 356 -20.66 2.84 -11.08
CA GLY A 356 -21.77 2.14 -11.74
C GLY A 356 -22.26 0.87 -11.05
N GLY A 357 -21.74 0.52 -9.86
CA GLY A 357 -22.27 -0.56 -9.02
C GLY A 357 -21.96 -1.98 -9.53
N GLY A 358 -20.95 -2.13 -10.37
CA GLY A 358 -20.51 -3.43 -10.90
C GLY A 358 -19.21 -3.91 -10.23
N PRO A 359 -18.68 -5.06 -10.67
CA PRO A 359 -17.44 -5.61 -10.12
C PRO A 359 -16.18 -4.87 -10.60
N ILE A 360 -16.30 -4.12 -11.72
CA ILE A 360 -15.16 -3.47 -12.38
C ILE A 360 -15.60 -2.21 -13.14
N ALA A 361 -14.71 -1.23 -13.20
CA ALA A 361 -14.80 -0.07 -14.08
C ALA A 361 -13.40 0.43 -14.42
N ALA A 362 -13.23 1.08 -15.58
CA ALA A 362 -11.93 1.58 -16.01
C ALA A 362 -12.00 2.94 -16.70
N VAL A 363 -10.88 3.68 -16.63
CA VAL A 363 -10.58 4.84 -17.45
C VAL A 363 -9.42 4.48 -18.38
N PHE A 364 -9.62 4.65 -19.66
CA PHE A 364 -8.61 4.37 -20.68
C PHE A 364 -7.73 5.59 -20.92
N ARG A 365 -6.50 5.35 -21.34
CA ARG A 365 -5.53 6.40 -21.70
C ARG A 365 -5.85 7.04 -23.03
N TYR A 366 -6.39 6.24 -23.96
CA TYR A 366 -6.73 6.60 -25.34
C TYR A 366 -7.77 5.62 -25.90
#